data_6bbca81551e8c8c6058ed201295a51c8
#
_entry.id   6bbca81551e8c8c6058ed201295a51c8
#
_cell.length_a   1.000
_cell.length_b   1.000
_cell.length_c   1.000
_cell.angle_alpha   90.00
_cell.angle_beta   90.00
_cell.angle_gamma   90.00
#
_symmetry.space_group_name_H-M   'P 1'
#
loop_
_entity.id
_entity.type
_entity.pdbx_description
1 polymer ?
#
loop_
_entity_poly.entity_id
_entity_poly.type
_entity_poly.pdbx_seq_one_letter_code
_entity_poly.pdbx_strand_id
1 'polypeptide(L)'
;MKEFTIKANDAGQRLDRFVGKAVPLLPESLLQKYIRLKRIKVNGKGAKRDTRLALGDTLQLYINDEFFERPREENSYLKVGTPRLDIVYEDENILLVDKKPGVLCHSAGVWDYNTLIANIQAYMAQKGEWRPKEEISFTPALCNRIDRNTGGIVI
;
A
#
# COMPACT_ATOMS: atom_id res chain seq x y z
N MET A 1 13.63 14.24 -12.07
CA MET A 1 14.11 12.89 -11.70
C MET A 1 13.82 12.65 -10.24
N LYS A 2 13.31 11.46 -9.90
CA LYS A 2 13.10 11.05 -8.51
C LYS A 2 13.77 9.71 -8.24
N GLU A 3 14.30 9.58 -7.05
CA GLU A 3 15.00 8.37 -6.61
C GLU A 3 14.30 7.77 -5.40
N PHE A 4 14.20 6.45 -5.38
CA PHE A 4 13.69 5.68 -4.25
C PHE A 4 14.72 4.63 -3.83
N THR A 5 14.96 4.51 -2.55
CA THR A 5 15.70 3.38 -1.97
C THR A 5 14.70 2.30 -1.53
N ILE A 6 14.91 1.08 -1.98
CA ILE A 6 14.04 -0.05 -1.67
C ILE A 6 14.24 -0.47 -0.23
N LYS A 7 13.19 -0.35 0.56
CA LYS A 7 13.15 -0.74 1.98
C LYS A 7 12.69 -2.20 2.14
N ALA A 8 12.73 -2.70 3.36
CA ALA A 8 12.35 -4.08 3.67
C ALA A 8 10.92 -4.42 3.23
N ASN A 9 9.96 -3.51 3.43
CA ASN A 9 8.56 -3.71 3.01
C ASN A 9 8.35 -3.63 1.49
N ASP A 10 9.32 -3.13 0.75
CA ASP A 10 9.24 -2.95 -0.70
C ASP A 10 9.99 -4.06 -1.44
N ALA A 11 10.93 -4.73 -0.77
CA ALA A 11 11.77 -5.76 -1.35
C ALA A 11 10.97 -6.97 -1.84
N GLY A 12 11.48 -7.62 -2.90
CA GLY A 12 10.83 -8.78 -3.51
C GLY A 12 9.73 -8.46 -4.50
N GLN A 13 9.26 -7.22 -4.55
CA GLN A 13 8.25 -6.80 -5.53
C GLN A 13 8.82 -6.71 -6.94
N ARG A 14 7.97 -6.90 -7.93
CA ARG A 14 8.32 -6.61 -9.33
C ARG A 14 8.38 -5.09 -9.53
N LEU A 15 9.29 -4.66 -10.39
CA LEU A 15 9.49 -3.24 -10.72
C LEU A 15 8.17 -2.54 -11.14
N ASP A 16 7.41 -3.14 -12.05
CA ASP A 16 6.14 -2.57 -12.52
C ASP A 16 5.12 -2.40 -11.40
N ARG A 17 5.02 -3.37 -10.50
CA ARG A 17 4.11 -3.32 -9.34
C ARG A 17 4.53 -2.26 -8.32
N PHE A 18 5.82 -2.19 -8.02
CA PHE A 18 6.33 -1.18 -7.11
C PHE A 18 6.08 0.24 -7.64
N VAL A 19 6.44 0.50 -8.90
CA VAL A 19 6.26 1.84 -9.50
C VAL A 19 4.79 2.22 -9.57
N GLY A 20 3.90 1.30 -9.92
CA GLY A 20 2.46 1.56 -9.93
C GLY A 20 1.89 1.98 -8.56
N LYS A 21 2.47 1.48 -7.45
CA LYS A 21 2.10 1.89 -6.09
C LYS A 21 2.78 3.20 -5.66
N ALA A 22 4.06 3.36 -5.99
CA ALA A 22 4.85 4.52 -5.58
C ALA A 22 4.49 5.79 -6.38
N VAL A 23 3.99 5.62 -7.61
CA VAL A 23 3.64 6.71 -8.53
C VAL A 23 2.24 6.45 -9.11
N PRO A 24 1.18 6.55 -8.30
CA PRO A 24 -0.17 6.13 -8.68
C PRO A 24 -0.78 6.94 -9.84
N LEU A 25 -0.31 8.16 -10.09
CA LEU A 25 -0.77 9.00 -11.19
C LEU A 25 -0.15 8.59 -12.55
N LEU A 26 0.86 7.70 -12.56
CA LEU A 26 1.47 7.24 -13.80
C LEU A 26 0.64 6.12 -14.42
N PRO A 27 0.01 6.34 -15.60
CA PRO A 27 -0.73 5.30 -16.29
C PRO A 27 0.15 4.10 -16.65
N GLU A 28 -0.39 2.89 -16.54
CA GLU A 28 0.39 1.67 -16.79
C GLU A 28 0.98 1.61 -18.21
N SER A 29 0.23 2.07 -19.21
CA SER A 29 0.71 2.15 -20.59
C SER A 29 1.96 3.02 -20.72
N LEU A 30 1.98 4.14 -20.00
CA LEU A 30 3.10 5.06 -19.98
C LEU A 30 4.27 4.50 -19.15
N LEU A 31 3.99 3.82 -18.06
CA LEU A 31 4.99 3.08 -17.28
C LEU A 31 5.73 2.06 -18.15
N GLN A 32 4.99 1.24 -18.92
CA GLN A 32 5.59 0.26 -19.84
C GLN A 32 6.46 0.93 -20.91
N LYS A 33 6.02 2.07 -21.44
CA LYS A 33 6.80 2.88 -22.39
C LYS A 33 8.10 3.37 -21.75
N TYR A 34 8.06 3.90 -20.53
CA TYR A 34 9.24 4.43 -19.86
C TYR A 34 10.25 3.33 -19.46
N ILE A 35 9.76 2.15 -19.09
CA ILE A 35 10.63 0.97 -18.86
C ILE A 35 11.37 0.61 -20.16
N ARG A 36 10.64 0.50 -21.26
CA ARG A 36 11.21 0.18 -22.59
C ARG A 36 12.22 1.22 -23.06
N LEU A 37 11.97 2.49 -22.79
CA LEU A 37 12.89 3.60 -23.12
C LEU A 37 14.03 3.75 -22.10
N LYS A 38 14.17 2.83 -21.14
CA LYS A 38 15.19 2.85 -20.09
C LYS A 38 15.20 4.15 -19.25
N ARG A 39 14.05 4.80 -19.15
CA ARG A 39 13.85 5.96 -18.28
C ARG A 39 13.62 5.57 -16.80
N ILE A 40 13.46 4.29 -16.53
CA ILE A 40 13.39 3.70 -15.20
C ILE A 40 14.60 2.78 -15.07
N LYS A 41 15.43 3.07 -14.07
CA LYS A 41 16.68 2.36 -13.82
C LYS A 41 16.72 1.80 -12.40
N VAL A 42 17.34 0.63 -12.26
CA VAL A 42 17.66 0.03 -10.97
C VAL A 42 19.19 0.01 -10.86
N ASN A 43 19.73 0.63 -9.82
CA ASN A 43 21.16 0.77 -9.59
C ASN A 43 21.90 1.33 -10.84
N GLY A 44 21.32 2.35 -11.47
CA GLY A 44 21.85 3.01 -12.65
C GLY A 44 21.70 2.25 -13.98
N LYS A 45 21.16 1.03 -13.97
CA LYS A 45 20.97 0.19 -15.17
C LYS A 45 19.51 0.10 -15.56
N GLY A 46 19.22 0.09 -16.85
CA GLY A 46 17.86 -0.16 -17.35
C GLY A 46 17.38 -1.55 -16.92
N ALA A 47 16.16 -1.61 -16.41
CA ALA A 47 15.57 -2.83 -15.88
C ALA A 47 14.33 -3.24 -16.70
N LYS A 48 13.92 -4.51 -16.57
CA LYS A 48 12.69 -5.05 -17.17
C LYS A 48 11.52 -4.89 -16.20
N ARG A 49 10.31 -4.94 -16.73
CA ARG A 49 9.08 -4.78 -15.93
C ARG A 49 8.96 -5.80 -14.80
N ASP A 50 9.46 -7.01 -15.02
CA ASP A 50 9.41 -8.15 -14.10
C ASP A 50 10.63 -8.27 -13.19
N THR A 51 11.59 -7.33 -13.30
CA THR A 51 12.76 -7.27 -12.41
C THR A 51 12.29 -7.24 -10.96
N ARG A 52 12.84 -8.14 -10.13
CA ARG A 52 12.60 -8.16 -8.68
C ARG A 52 13.53 -7.17 -8.00
N LEU A 53 12.94 -6.32 -7.18
CA LEU A 53 13.66 -5.32 -6.40
C LEU A 53 14.21 -5.95 -5.11
N ALA A 54 15.47 -5.72 -4.81
CA ALA A 54 16.12 -6.17 -3.59
C ALA A 54 16.21 -5.04 -2.56
N LEU A 55 16.31 -5.42 -1.29
CA LEU A 55 16.57 -4.45 -0.21
C LEU A 55 17.84 -3.66 -0.51
N GLY A 56 17.76 -2.34 -0.42
CA GLY A 56 18.87 -1.43 -0.67
C GLY A 56 19.04 -1.03 -2.15
N ASP A 57 18.31 -1.63 -3.08
CA ASP A 57 18.32 -1.17 -4.47
C ASP A 57 17.92 0.30 -4.57
N THR A 58 18.57 1.01 -5.48
CA THR A 58 18.24 2.39 -5.82
C THR A 58 17.46 2.41 -7.13
N LEU A 59 16.22 2.86 -7.07
CA LEU A 59 15.35 3.02 -8.23
C LEU A 59 15.32 4.47 -8.67
N GLN A 60 15.71 4.73 -9.90
CA GLN A 60 15.77 6.08 -10.50
C GLN A 60 14.72 6.22 -11.60
N LEU A 61 13.83 7.21 -11.44
CA LEU A 61 12.75 7.50 -12.38
C LEU A 61 13.01 8.83 -13.08
N TYR A 62 13.29 8.77 -14.37
CA TYR A 62 13.46 9.92 -15.28
C TYR A 62 12.13 10.21 -15.99
N ILE A 63 11.13 10.61 -15.22
CA ILE A 63 9.77 10.91 -15.68
C ILE A 63 9.35 12.30 -15.21
N ASN A 64 8.26 12.83 -15.74
CA ASN A 64 7.76 14.17 -15.44
C ASN A 64 7.34 14.27 -13.97
N ASP A 65 7.59 15.43 -13.38
CA ASP A 65 7.36 15.66 -11.94
C ASP A 65 5.86 15.63 -11.58
N GLU A 66 4.97 15.94 -12.51
CA GLU A 66 3.51 15.89 -12.34
C GLU A 66 2.99 14.51 -11.86
N PHE A 67 3.68 13.42 -12.22
CA PHE A 67 3.30 12.07 -11.80
C PHE A 67 3.65 11.77 -10.34
N PHE A 68 4.50 12.57 -9.71
CA PHE A 68 4.90 12.39 -8.31
C PHE A 68 4.00 13.15 -7.33
N GLU A 69 3.05 13.92 -7.80
CA GLU A 69 2.03 14.52 -6.96
C GLU A 69 1.16 13.39 -6.39
N ARG A 70 1.05 13.35 -5.08
CA ARG A 70 0.14 12.37 -4.45
C ARG A 70 -1.28 12.89 -4.60
N PRO A 71 -2.21 12.08 -5.14
CA PRO A 71 -3.62 12.42 -5.03
C PRO A 71 -3.93 12.60 -3.54
N ARG A 72 -4.80 13.54 -3.20
CA ARG A 72 -5.35 13.65 -1.84
C ARG A 72 -6.17 12.39 -1.59
N GLU A 73 -5.52 11.36 -1.07
CA GLU A 73 -6.23 10.21 -0.54
C GLU A 73 -7.08 10.71 0.62
N GLU A 74 -8.36 10.42 0.59
CA GLU A 74 -9.17 10.50 1.79
C GLU A 74 -8.65 9.42 2.73
N ASN A 75 -7.79 9.84 3.64
CA ASN A 75 -7.22 8.97 4.67
C ASN A 75 -8.33 8.62 5.68
N SER A 76 -9.21 7.69 5.30
CA SER A 76 -10.35 7.29 6.12
C SER A 76 -9.93 6.80 7.50
N TYR A 77 -8.73 6.24 7.64
CA TYR A 77 -8.18 5.83 8.94
C TYR A 77 -7.99 7.03 9.90
N LEU A 78 -7.79 8.24 9.41
CA LEU A 78 -7.70 9.46 10.25
C LEU A 78 -9.06 9.85 10.85
N LYS A 79 -10.16 9.41 10.25
CA LYS A 79 -11.52 9.63 10.76
C LYS A 79 -11.89 8.64 11.87
N VAL A 80 -11.11 7.60 12.05
CA VAL A 80 -11.27 6.62 13.13
C VAL A 80 -10.51 7.11 14.34
N GLY A 81 -11.22 7.59 15.38
CA GLY A 81 -10.60 8.08 16.60
C GLY A 81 -10.00 6.92 17.42
N THR A 82 -10.85 6.05 17.95
CA THR A 82 -10.44 4.85 18.69
C THR A 82 -10.76 3.61 17.86
N PRO A 83 -9.74 2.87 17.39
CA PRO A 83 -9.96 1.64 16.62
C PRO A 83 -10.70 0.59 17.47
N ARG A 84 -11.71 -0.05 16.88
CA ARG A 84 -12.46 -1.14 17.49
C ARG A 84 -12.14 -2.44 16.77
N LEU A 85 -11.28 -3.25 17.37
CA LEU A 85 -10.83 -4.52 16.84
C LEU A 85 -10.90 -5.59 17.92
N ASP A 86 -11.41 -6.76 17.55
CA ASP A 86 -11.34 -7.97 18.35
C ASP A 86 -10.21 -8.84 17.82
N ILE A 87 -9.01 -8.64 18.37
CA ILE A 87 -7.78 -9.28 17.88
C ILE A 87 -7.71 -10.68 18.47
N VAL A 88 -7.67 -11.68 17.58
CA VAL A 88 -7.54 -13.09 17.94
C VAL A 88 -6.08 -13.51 18.05
N TYR A 89 -5.25 -13.00 17.15
CA TYR A 89 -3.81 -13.26 17.11
C TYR A 89 -3.09 -12.10 16.42
N GLU A 90 -1.89 -11.80 16.85
CA GLU A 90 -1.04 -10.77 16.27
C GLU A 90 0.42 -11.15 16.43
N ASP A 91 1.19 -10.99 15.36
CA ASP A 91 2.64 -11.02 15.39
C ASP A 91 3.20 -9.95 14.43
N GLU A 92 4.50 -9.97 14.18
CA GLU A 92 5.17 -8.99 13.30
C GLU A 92 4.77 -9.08 11.83
N ASN A 93 4.13 -10.19 11.41
CA ASN A 93 3.80 -10.47 10.01
C ASN A 93 2.32 -10.43 9.72
N ILE A 94 1.48 -10.86 10.65
CA ILE A 94 0.03 -11.01 10.46
C ILE A 94 -0.78 -10.51 11.67
N LEU A 95 -2.01 -10.10 11.38
CA LEU A 95 -3.03 -9.74 12.35
C LEU A 95 -4.32 -10.49 12.00
N LEU A 96 -4.84 -11.29 12.95
CA LEU A 96 -6.12 -11.98 12.84
C LEU A 96 -7.16 -11.27 13.68
N VAL A 97 -8.23 -10.86 13.06
CA VAL A 97 -9.33 -10.11 13.71
C VAL A 97 -10.64 -10.86 13.54
N ASP A 98 -11.39 -11.01 14.62
CA ASP A 98 -12.75 -11.50 14.58
C ASP A 98 -13.69 -10.35 14.19
N LYS A 99 -14.08 -10.30 12.91
CA LYS A 99 -15.02 -9.29 12.42
C LYS A 99 -16.43 -9.61 12.93
N LYS A 100 -17.08 -8.64 13.52
CA LYS A 100 -18.48 -8.77 13.93
C LYS A 100 -19.43 -8.57 12.73
N PRO A 101 -20.62 -9.21 12.77
CA PRO A 101 -21.68 -8.88 11.81
C PRO A 101 -22.02 -7.39 11.83
N GLY A 102 -22.33 -6.83 10.68
CA GLY A 102 -22.65 -5.41 10.51
C GLY A 102 -21.46 -4.52 10.15
N VAL A 103 -20.23 -5.02 10.23
CA VAL A 103 -19.02 -4.29 9.85
C VAL A 103 -18.61 -4.62 8.42
N LEU A 104 -18.36 -3.58 7.60
CA LEU A 104 -17.79 -3.73 6.27
C LEU A 104 -16.28 -3.97 6.34
N CYS A 105 -15.77 -4.87 5.52
CA CYS A 105 -14.32 -5.04 5.34
C CYS A 105 -13.70 -3.82 4.66
N HIS A 106 -14.27 -3.39 3.54
CA HIS A 106 -13.84 -2.22 2.77
C HIS A 106 -15.02 -1.27 2.53
N SER A 107 -14.71 -0.01 2.24
CA SER A 107 -15.72 0.97 1.87
C SER A 107 -16.48 0.55 0.61
N ALA A 108 -17.81 0.68 0.65
CA ALA A 108 -18.68 0.53 -0.51
C ALA A 108 -19.06 1.89 -1.13
N GLY A 109 -18.73 2.99 -0.47
CA GLY A 109 -19.01 4.36 -0.91
C GLY A 109 -18.30 5.41 -0.07
N VAL A 110 -18.45 6.67 -0.48
CA VAL A 110 -17.71 7.82 0.13
C VAL A 110 -18.01 8.03 1.62
N TRP A 111 -19.15 7.52 2.09
CA TRP A 111 -19.61 7.70 3.48
C TRP A 111 -19.19 6.56 4.41
N ASP A 112 -18.69 5.47 3.85
CA ASP A 112 -18.31 4.27 4.61
C ASP A 112 -16.86 4.38 5.09
N TYR A 113 -16.59 5.24 6.05
CA TYR A 113 -15.24 5.43 6.58
C TYR A 113 -14.89 4.54 7.78
N ASN A 114 -15.90 3.98 8.48
CA ASN A 114 -15.69 3.12 9.65
C ASN A 114 -15.67 1.64 9.24
N THR A 115 -14.77 1.29 8.35
CA THR A 115 -14.59 -0.07 7.86
C THR A 115 -13.58 -0.84 8.69
N LEU A 116 -13.53 -2.16 8.53
CA LEU A 116 -12.54 -2.99 9.22
C LEU A 116 -11.12 -2.57 8.84
N ILE A 117 -10.85 -2.37 7.55
CA ILE A 117 -9.51 -1.95 7.10
C ILE A 117 -9.13 -0.57 7.64
N ALA A 118 -10.07 0.38 7.73
CA ALA A 118 -9.78 1.69 8.30
C ALA A 118 -9.45 1.60 9.80
N ASN A 119 -10.12 0.74 10.55
CA ASN A 119 -9.81 0.47 11.96
C ASN A 119 -8.44 -0.20 12.12
N ILE A 120 -8.09 -1.16 11.26
CA ILE A 120 -6.77 -1.82 11.28
C ILE A 120 -5.67 -0.80 10.98
N GLN A 121 -5.83 0.02 9.96
CA GLN A 121 -4.87 1.06 9.60
C GLN A 121 -4.71 2.08 10.73
N ALA A 122 -5.80 2.53 11.35
CA ALA A 122 -5.77 3.42 12.49
C ALA A 122 -5.04 2.79 13.69
N TYR A 123 -5.31 1.52 14.00
CA TYR A 123 -4.64 0.76 15.04
C TYR A 123 -3.12 0.69 14.81
N MET A 124 -2.70 0.29 13.62
CA MET A 124 -1.28 0.18 13.28
C MET A 124 -0.58 1.54 13.26
N ALA A 125 -1.25 2.59 12.79
CA ALA A 125 -0.72 3.94 12.81
C ALA A 125 -0.55 4.49 14.23
N GLN A 126 -1.53 4.28 15.11
CA GLN A 126 -1.48 4.72 16.51
C GLN A 126 -0.43 3.93 17.32
N LYS A 127 -0.24 2.66 17.02
CA LYS A 127 0.79 1.80 17.61
C LYS A 127 2.21 2.11 17.10
N GLY A 128 2.32 2.86 15.99
CA GLY A 128 3.59 3.22 15.36
C GLY A 128 4.20 2.16 14.46
N GLU A 129 3.48 1.07 14.17
CA GLU A 129 3.93 -0.01 13.28
C GLU A 129 3.79 0.33 11.80
N TRP A 130 2.89 1.23 11.47
CA TRP A 130 2.68 1.74 10.13
C TRP A 130 2.76 3.27 10.11
N ARG A 131 3.69 3.80 9.33
CA ARG A 131 3.90 5.25 9.16
C ARG A 131 3.68 5.62 7.70
N PRO A 132 2.44 5.96 7.29
CA PRO A 132 2.09 6.13 5.88
C PRO A 132 2.90 7.18 5.14
N LYS A 133 3.41 8.21 5.84
CA LYS A 133 4.28 9.24 5.24
C LYS A 133 5.69 8.75 4.95
N GLU A 134 6.16 7.71 5.63
CA GLU A 134 7.48 7.12 5.48
C GLU A 134 7.48 5.89 4.58
N GLU A 135 6.30 5.31 4.29
CA GLU A 135 6.15 4.17 3.41
C GLU A 135 6.09 4.61 1.94
N ILE A 136 6.67 3.79 1.06
CA ILE A 136 6.67 4.04 -0.38
C ILE A 136 5.54 3.25 -1.05
N SER A 137 5.48 1.95 -0.84
CA SER A 137 4.52 1.05 -1.48
C SER A 137 3.70 0.21 -0.52
N PHE A 138 4.07 0.15 0.76
CA PHE A 138 3.38 -0.66 1.75
C PHE A 138 2.17 0.06 2.33
N THR A 139 1.04 -0.64 2.35
CA THR A 139 -0.18 -0.27 3.06
C THR A 139 -0.77 -1.54 3.65
N PRO A 140 -1.20 -1.56 4.93
CA PRO A 140 -1.91 -2.70 5.49
C PRO A 140 -3.14 -3.05 4.65
N ALA A 141 -3.30 -4.32 4.33
CA ALA A 141 -4.36 -4.82 3.48
C ALA A 141 -4.93 -6.12 4.03
N LEU A 142 -6.19 -6.39 3.73
CA LEU A 142 -6.84 -7.65 4.09
C LEU A 142 -6.44 -8.74 3.10
N CYS A 143 -6.15 -9.93 3.61
CA CYS A 143 -5.88 -11.13 2.80
C CYS A 143 -7.16 -11.82 2.33
N ASN A 144 -8.27 -11.63 3.03
CA ASN A 144 -9.60 -12.15 2.69
C ASN A 144 -10.68 -11.13 2.99
N ARG A 145 -11.88 -11.36 2.47
CA ARG A 145 -13.08 -10.57 2.73
C ARG A 145 -14.22 -11.49 3.11
N ILE A 146 -15.06 -11.01 4.01
CA ILE A 146 -16.36 -11.59 4.34
C ILE A 146 -17.42 -10.50 4.29
N ASP A 147 -18.66 -10.89 4.06
CA ASP A 147 -19.77 -9.93 3.87
C ASP A 147 -20.05 -9.11 5.12
N ARG A 148 -20.76 -7.98 4.94
CA ARG A 148 -21.11 -7.07 6.04
C ARG A 148 -21.74 -7.82 7.21
N ASN A 149 -22.75 -8.65 6.97
CA ASN A 149 -23.53 -9.32 8.00
C ASN A 149 -22.93 -10.70 8.41
N THR A 150 -21.75 -11.02 7.92
CA THR A 150 -21.02 -12.23 8.29
C THR A 150 -19.98 -11.91 9.34
N GLY A 151 -19.98 -12.67 10.43
CA GLY A 151 -18.91 -12.66 11.43
C GLY A 151 -17.87 -13.71 11.11
N GLY A 152 -16.63 -13.51 11.51
CA GLY A 152 -15.55 -14.46 11.34
C GLY A 152 -14.17 -13.83 11.25
N ILE A 153 -13.17 -14.66 11.06
CA ILE A 153 -11.77 -14.25 11.05
C ILE A 153 -11.39 -13.61 9.71
N VAL A 154 -10.78 -12.43 9.81
CA VAL A 154 -10.16 -11.72 8.70
C VAL A 154 -8.67 -11.56 9.01
N ILE A 155 -7.84 -11.78 8.00
CA ILE A 155 -6.37 -11.72 8.09
C ILE A 155 -5.87 -10.49 7.36
#